data_5ade1a4aea7c72a937c8e329f160064e
#
_entry.id   5ade1a4aea7c72a937c8e329f160064e
#
_cell.length_a   1.000
_cell.length_b   1.000
_cell.length_c   1.000
_cell.angle_alpha   90.00
_cell.angle_beta   90.00
_cell.angle_gamma   90.00
#
_symmetry.space_group_name_H-M   'P 1'
#
loop_
_entity.id
_entity.type
_entity.pdbx_description
1 polymer ?
#
loop_
_entity_poly.entity_id
_entity_poly.type
_entity_poly.pdbx_seq_one_letter_code
_entity_poly.pdbx_strand_id
1 'polypeptide(L)'
;MRTGEVLSRLAELVLGACCPGCGAPGMGACGGCAALLAAVRPFRVPGLPQLLPPVVAAGVYADTLRRVVLAAKERSALGLLPLLGERLAAAVAGLVLATDPVDRLVLVPVPSAPAQIAARGVDLTAALARVAAARLRTAGLPVRVHRGLVQARRPQDQAGLDRAQRLVNLAGAFRTVGEPPACPVVVIDDIVTTGATLAEAVRACGVGGRDVVGAAVVAATTRVGGARRTGRPPGVML
;
A
#
# COMPACT_ATOMS: atom_id res chain seq x y z
N MET A 1 -5.09 30.67 20.26
CA MET A 1 -4.94 30.17 18.87
C MET A 1 -3.46 30.20 18.54
N ARG A 2 -2.88 29.08 18.15
CA ARG A 2 -1.45 29.00 17.84
C ARG A 2 -1.19 29.58 16.45
N THR A 3 -0.14 30.37 16.30
CA THR A 3 0.22 31.09 15.07
C THR A 3 0.30 30.13 13.85
N GLY A 4 0.63 28.87 14.05
CA GLY A 4 0.64 27.83 13.02
C GLY A 4 -0.75 27.46 12.48
N GLU A 5 -1.81 27.54 13.28
CA GLU A 5 -3.19 27.28 12.83
C GLU A 5 -3.73 28.38 11.93
N VAL A 6 -3.35 29.62 12.18
CA VAL A 6 -3.77 30.78 11.37
C VAL A 6 -3.07 30.76 10.01
N LEU A 7 -1.77 30.46 9.97
CA LEU A 7 -1.00 30.30 8.72
C LEU A 7 -1.50 29.11 7.89
N SER A 8 -1.84 28.01 8.51
CA SER A 8 -2.45 26.86 7.83
C SER A 8 -3.77 27.24 7.16
N ARG A 9 -4.67 27.90 7.90
CA ARG A 9 -5.98 28.33 7.38
C ARG A 9 -5.87 29.38 6.26
N LEU A 10 -4.89 30.28 6.33
CA LEU A 10 -4.62 31.25 5.27
C LEU A 10 -4.07 30.57 4.01
N ALA A 11 -3.15 29.60 4.15
CA ALA A 11 -2.67 28.80 3.04
C ALA A 11 -3.79 27.94 2.41
N GLU A 12 -4.72 27.42 3.20
CA GLU A 12 -5.91 26.72 2.77
C GLU A 12 -6.83 27.59 1.90
N LEU A 13 -7.02 28.85 2.31
CA LEU A 13 -7.89 29.80 1.60
C LEU A 13 -7.29 30.23 0.26
N VAL A 14 -5.95 30.39 0.20
CA VAL A 14 -5.24 30.89 -1.00
C VAL A 14 -4.91 29.75 -1.99
N LEU A 15 -4.67 28.53 -1.50
CA LEU A 15 -4.25 27.39 -2.32
C LEU A 15 -5.40 26.42 -2.66
N GLY A 16 -6.61 26.64 -2.14
CA GLY A 16 -7.76 25.75 -2.36
C GLY A 16 -7.52 24.31 -1.86
N ALA A 17 -6.68 24.14 -0.82
CA ALA A 17 -6.36 22.83 -0.27
C ALA A 17 -7.60 22.21 0.37
N CYS A 18 -7.93 20.97 -0.01
CA CYS A 18 -9.05 20.23 0.53
C CYS A 18 -8.68 18.80 0.88
N CYS A 19 -9.40 18.25 1.85
CA CYS A 19 -9.29 16.84 2.22
C CYS A 19 -9.61 15.95 1.01
N PRO A 20 -8.69 15.09 0.55
CA PRO A 20 -8.95 14.23 -0.61
C PRO A 20 -10.05 13.20 -0.36
N GLY A 21 -10.39 12.94 0.90
CA GLY A 21 -11.41 11.97 1.28
C GLY A 21 -12.84 12.52 1.16
N CYS A 22 -13.10 13.74 1.58
CA CYS A 22 -14.46 14.31 1.65
C CYS A 22 -14.61 15.71 1.03
N GLY A 23 -13.51 16.37 0.61
CA GLY A 23 -13.54 17.72 0.05
C GLY A 23 -13.60 18.83 1.10
N ALA A 24 -13.63 18.53 2.38
CA ALA A 24 -13.61 19.55 3.43
C ALA A 24 -12.33 20.40 3.35
N PRO A 25 -12.41 21.74 3.59
CA PRO A 25 -11.22 22.58 3.59
C PRO A 25 -10.15 22.06 4.56
N GLY A 26 -8.88 22.10 4.14
CA GLY A 26 -7.75 21.67 4.97
C GLY A 26 -6.67 20.92 4.22
N MET A 27 -5.47 20.92 4.79
CA MET A 27 -4.33 20.19 4.22
C MET A 27 -4.34 18.71 4.65
N GLY A 28 -4.21 17.79 3.70
CA GLY A 28 -4.20 16.35 3.98
C GLY A 28 -5.59 15.78 4.28
N ALA A 29 -5.65 14.64 4.96
CA ALA A 29 -6.91 14.04 5.38
C ALA A 29 -7.45 14.72 6.65
N CYS A 30 -8.72 15.12 6.65
CA CYS A 30 -9.37 15.66 7.85
C CYS A 30 -9.54 14.57 8.92
N GLY A 31 -9.74 15.00 10.19
CA GLY A 31 -9.88 14.08 11.32
C GLY A 31 -10.99 13.03 11.13
N GLY A 32 -12.13 13.40 10.53
CA GLY A 32 -13.22 12.47 10.23
C GLY A 32 -12.82 11.39 9.21
N CYS A 33 -12.14 11.77 8.12
CA CYS A 33 -11.64 10.79 7.14
C CYS A 33 -10.54 9.90 7.72
N ALA A 34 -9.66 10.49 8.54
CA ALA A 34 -8.61 9.72 9.21
C ALA A 34 -9.20 8.68 10.18
N ALA A 35 -10.16 9.09 11.00
CA ALA A 35 -10.86 8.20 11.93
C ALA A 35 -11.64 7.09 11.19
N LEU A 36 -12.34 7.44 10.12
CA LEU A 36 -13.05 6.46 9.29
C LEU A 36 -12.09 5.41 8.72
N LEU A 37 -10.94 5.83 8.21
CA LEU A 37 -9.95 4.90 7.69
C LEU A 37 -9.30 4.07 8.82
N ALA A 38 -9.03 4.65 9.98
CA ALA A 38 -8.49 3.94 11.14
C ALA A 38 -9.41 2.83 11.67
N ALA A 39 -10.72 3.00 11.55
CA ALA A 39 -11.71 2.01 11.96
C ALA A 39 -11.79 0.78 11.05
N VAL A 40 -11.27 0.85 9.81
CA VAL A 40 -11.29 -0.28 8.87
C VAL A 40 -10.32 -1.36 9.33
N ARG A 41 -10.81 -2.60 9.48
CA ARG A 41 -9.97 -3.75 9.82
C ARG A 41 -9.24 -4.29 8.58
N PRO A 42 -7.94 -4.63 8.69
CA PRO A 42 -7.24 -5.34 7.64
C PRO A 42 -7.89 -6.69 7.34
N PHE A 43 -7.77 -7.16 6.11
CA PHE A 43 -8.34 -8.44 5.69
C PHE A 43 -7.41 -9.17 4.71
N ARG A 44 -7.48 -10.51 4.73
CA ARG A 44 -6.81 -11.34 3.74
C ARG A 44 -7.51 -11.19 2.39
N VAL A 45 -6.73 -10.86 1.35
CA VAL A 45 -7.28 -10.63 0.01
C VAL A 45 -7.58 -11.97 -0.66
N PRO A 46 -8.85 -12.26 -0.98
CA PRO A 46 -9.21 -13.53 -1.61
C PRO A 46 -8.92 -13.52 -3.11
N GLY A 47 -8.87 -14.73 -3.71
CA GLY A 47 -8.85 -14.98 -5.17
C GLY A 47 -7.64 -14.43 -5.92
N LEU A 48 -6.53 -14.15 -5.25
CA LEU A 48 -5.24 -13.87 -5.87
C LEU A 48 -4.62 -15.17 -6.45
N PRO A 49 -3.57 -15.08 -7.29
CA PRO A 49 -2.86 -16.26 -7.77
C PRO A 49 -2.43 -17.19 -6.64
N GLN A 50 -2.60 -18.51 -6.80
CA GLN A 50 -2.26 -19.52 -5.78
C GLN A 50 -0.77 -19.53 -5.40
N LEU A 51 0.10 -19.05 -6.30
CA LEU A 51 1.54 -18.93 -6.05
C LEU A 51 1.91 -17.78 -5.11
N LEU A 52 0.95 -16.90 -4.78
CA LEU A 52 1.20 -15.85 -3.81
C LEU A 52 1.04 -16.38 -2.38
N PRO A 53 1.99 -16.04 -1.48
CA PRO A 53 1.78 -16.22 -0.07
C PRO A 53 0.59 -15.36 0.40
N PRO A 54 0.15 -15.47 1.65
CA PRO A 54 -0.93 -14.63 2.17
C PRO A 54 -0.72 -13.16 1.86
N VAL A 55 -1.75 -12.50 1.32
CA VAL A 55 -1.76 -11.06 1.06
C VAL A 55 -2.81 -10.41 1.96
N VAL A 56 -2.39 -9.41 2.74
CA VAL A 56 -3.29 -8.64 3.62
C VAL A 56 -3.38 -7.20 3.14
N ALA A 57 -4.60 -6.71 2.99
CA ALA A 57 -4.89 -5.31 2.66
C ALA A 57 -5.41 -4.57 3.89
N ALA A 58 -5.02 -3.31 4.05
CA ALA A 58 -5.54 -2.45 5.11
C ALA A 58 -6.99 -1.99 4.87
N GLY A 59 -7.48 -2.09 3.63
CA GLY A 59 -8.85 -1.75 3.29
C GLY A 59 -9.20 -2.04 1.84
N VAL A 60 -10.48 -1.90 1.50
CA VAL A 60 -10.96 -2.00 0.13
C VAL A 60 -10.61 -0.73 -0.65
N TYR A 61 -10.13 -0.89 -1.89
CA TYR A 61 -9.84 0.23 -2.79
C TYR A 61 -11.13 0.85 -3.32
N ALA A 62 -11.87 1.51 -2.44
CA ALA A 62 -13.14 2.16 -2.71
C ALA A 62 -13.25 3.48 -1.90
N ASP A 63 -14.21 4.29 -2.22
CA ASP A 63 -14.64 5.47 -1.49
C ASP A 63 -13.48 6.37 -0.99
N THR A 64 -13.45 6.65 0.29
CA THR A 64 -12.47 7.51 0.94
C THR A 64 -11.04 6.99 0.78
N LEU A 65 -10.81 5.68 0.97
CA LEU A 65 -9.46 5.11 0.84
C LEU A 65 -8.93 5.25 -0.60
N ARG A 66 -9.78 4.99 -1.61
CA ARG A 66 -9.41 5.18 -3.02
C ARG A 66 -8.99 6.62 -3.29
N ARG A 67 -9.78 7.61 -2.84
CA ARG A 67 -9.49 9.04 -3.06
C ARG A 67 -8.18 9.46 -2.39
N VAL A 68 -7.94 9.01 -1.16
CA VAL A 68 -6.72 9.32 -0.39
C VAL A 68 -5.49 8.69 -1.05
N VAL A 69 -5.56 7.42 -1.47
CA VAL A 69 -4.46 6.74 -2.16
C VAL A 69 -4.17 7.39 -3.51
N LEU A 70 -5.19 7.75 -4.30
CA LEU A 70 -5.01 8.46 -5.57
C LEU A 70 -4.36 9.85 -5.36
N ALA A 71 -4.76 10.58 -4.33
CA ALA A 71 -4.14 11.87 -4.02
C ALA A 71 -2.64 11.73 -3.71
N ALA A 72 -2.25 10.69 -2.96
CA ALA A 72 -0.84 10.39 -2.70
C ALA A 72 -0.08 9.97 -3.97
N LYS A 73 -0.73 9.18 -4.85
CA LYS A 73 -0.11 8.67 -6.08
C LYS A 73 0.02 9.72 -7.20
N GLU A 74 -1.02 10.49 -7.43
CA GLU A 74 -1.14 11.34 -8.63
C GLU A 74 -0.89 12.81 -8.34
N ARG A 75 -1.21 13.27 -7.14
CA ARG A 75 -1.11 14.68 -6.73
C ARG A 75 0.09 14.96 -5.82
N SER A 76 0.97 13.98 -5.61
CA SER A 76 2.12 14.07 -4.72
C SER A 76 1.78 14.58 -3.31
N ALA A 77 0.58 14.24 -2.81
CA ALA A 77 0.11 14.67 -1.49
C ALA A 77 0.83 13.88 -0.38
N LEU A 78 2.14 14.17 -0.21
CA LEU A 78 3.02 13.45 0.72
C LEU A 78 2.61 13.60 2.19
N GLY A 79 1.82 14.61 2.53
CA GLY A 79 1.19 14.75 3.86
C GLY A 79 0.25 13.60 4.24
N LEU A 80 -0.14 12.75 3.28
CA LEU A 80 -0.94 11.55 3.52
C LEU A 80 -0.11 10.32 3.90
N LEU A 81 1.22 10.38 3.78
CA LEU A 81 2.11 9.26 4.10
C LEU A 81 1.96 8.74 5.53
N PRO A 82 1.84 9.58 6.58
CA PRO A 82 1.62 9.07 7.94
C PRO A 82 0.35 8.21 8.05
N LEU A 83 -0.77 8.71 7.52
CA LEU A 83 -2.05 7.98 7.55
C LEU A 83 -1.98 6.66 6.78
N LEU A 84 -1.51 6.70 5.53
CA LEU A 84 -1.42 5.50 4.70
C LEU A 84 -0.37 4.50 5.21
N GLY A 85 0.74 4.99 5.78
CA GLY A 85 1.75 4.16 6.41
C GLY A 85 1.25 3.48 7.70
N GLU A 86 0.42 4.15 8.50
CA GLU A 86 -0.29 3.53 9.62
C GLU A 86 -1.24 2.42 9.15
N ARG A 87 -2.00 2.68 8.09
CA ARG A 87 -2.87 1.65 7.51
C ARG A 87 -2.06 0.44 7.02
N LEU A 88 -0.93 0.68 6.37
CA LEU A 88 -0.02 -0.39 5.95
C LEU A 88 0.56 -1.16 7.15
N ALA A 89 0.94 -0.46 8.23
CA ALA A 89 1.40 -1.10 9.46
C ALA A 89 0.33 -2.04 10.05
N ALA A 90 -0.94 -1.63 10.03
CA ALA A 90 -2.05 -2.48 10.45
C ALA A 90 -2.20 -3.73 9.56
N ALA A 91 -2.00 -3.61 8.24
CA ALA A 91 -2.02 -4.76 7.33
C ALA A 91 -0.86 -5.73 7.61
N VAL A 92 0.35 -5.21 7.84
CA VAL A 92 1.52 -6.03 8.22
C VAL A 92 1.27 -6.73 9.56
N ALA A 93 0.77 -6.01 10.57
CA ALA A 93 0.42 -6.61 11.86
C ALA A 93 -0.63 -7.71 11.72
N GLY A 94 -1.67 -7.48 10.91
CA GLY A 94 -2.69 -8.51 10.62
C GLY A 94 -2.13 -9.74 9.90
N LEU A 95 -1.11 -9.57 9.06
CA LEU A 95 -0.40 -10.69 8.44
C LEU A 95 0.42 -11.48 9.48
N VAL A 96 1.23 -10.78 10.28
CA VAL A 96 2.08 -11.40 11.31
C VAL A 96 1.25 -12.17 12.34
N LEU A 97 0.11 -11.63 12.76
CA LEU A 97 -0.79 -12.32 13.69
C LEU A 97 -1.42 -13.61 13.12
N ALA A 98 -1.43 -13.77 11.80
CA ALA A 98 -1.97 -14.92 11.11
C ALA A 98 -0.90 -15.91 10.62
N THR A 99 0.36 -15.67 10.93
CA THR A 99 1.53 -16.52 10.60
C THR A 99 2.20 -17.02 11.87
N ASP A 100 3.19 -17.88 11.73
CA ASP A 100 4.02 -18.30 12.86
C ASP A 100 4.72 -17.08 13.52
N PRO A 101 4.96 -17.12 14.82
CA PRO A 101 5.62 -16.05 15.54
C PRO A 101 6.96 -15.66 14.89
N VAL A 102 7.19 -14.37 14.67
CA VAL A 102 8.44 -13.84 14.12
C VAL A 102 9.03 -12.83 15.08
N ASP A 103 10.31 -13.00 15.45
CA ASP A 103 11.04 -12.08 16.34
C ASP A 103 11.43 -10.79 15.64
N ARG A 104 11.60 -10.84 14.33
CA ARG A 104 12.02 -9.72 13.48
C ARG A 104 11.49 -9.89 12.07
N LEU A 105 11.35 -8.79 11.36
CA LEU A 105 10.76 -8.77 10.01
C LEU A 105 11.47 -7.76 9.12
N VAL A 106 11.51 -8.05 7.81
CA VAL A 106 11.95 -7.10 6.79
C VAL A 106 10.81 -6.79 5.84
N LEU A 107 10.55 -5.49 5.65
CA LEU A 107 9.66 -5.00 4.61
C LEU A 107 10.44 -4.74 3.32
N VAL A 108 10.07 -5.40 2.24
CA VAL A 108 10.65 -5.20 0.91
C VAL A 108 9.62 -4.49 0.02
N PRO A 109 9.77 -3.17 -0.19
CA PRO A 109 8.84 -2.43 -1.05
C PRO A 109 9.05 -2.79 -2.52
N VAL A 110 7.95 -3.00 -3.24
CA VAL A 110 7.94 -3.04 -4.70
C VAL A 110 8.38 -1.67 -5.22
N PRO A 111 9.40 -1.59 -6.09
CA PRO A 111 9.91 -0.32 -6.56
C PRO A 111 8.90 0.38 -7.47
N SER A 112 8.67 1.66 -7.23
CA SER A 112 7.91 2.51 -8.16
C SER A 112 8.69 2.68 -9.48
N ALA A 113 7.98 2.83 -10.60
CA ALA A 113 8.64 3.10 -11.89
C ALA A 113 9.43 4.41 -11.83
N PRO A 114 10.63 4.49 -12.48
CA PRO A 114 11.47 5.68 -12.43
C PRO A 114 10.75 6.98 -12.86
N ALA A 115 9.90 6.91 -13.88
CA ALA A 115 9.08 8.04 -14.31
C ALA A 115 8.12 8.54 -13.22
N GLN A 116 7.58 7.63 -12.43
CA GLN A 116 6.69 7.97 -11.30
C GLN A 116 7.47 8.58 -10.14
N ILE A 117 8.70 8.09 -9.88
CA ILE A 117 9.59 8.68 -8.88
C ILE A 117 9.99 10.09 -9.31
N ALA A 118 10.37 10.28 -10.58
CA ALA A 118 10.73 11.59 -11.11
C ALA A 118 9.56 12.59 -11.01
N ALA A 119 8.34 12.16 -11.33
CA ALA A 119 7.15 13.00 -11.26
C ALA A 119 6.75 13.40 -9.83
N ARG A 120 7.00 12.53 -8.84
CA ARG A 120 6.58 12.72 -7.42
C ARG A 120 7.72 13.19 -6.51
N GLY A 121 8.97 13.06 -6.94
CA GLY A 121 10.15 13.28 -6.10
C GLY A 121 10.40 12.18 -5.06
N VAL A 122 9.56 11.12 -5.01
CA VAL A 122 9.64 10.06 -4.00
C VAL A 122 9.16 8.71 -4.54
N ASP A 123 9.81 7.65 -4.10
CA ASP A 123 9.28 6.28 -4.22
C ASP A 123 8.22 6.09 -3.14
N LEU A 124 6.95 6.12 -3.54
CA LEU A 124 5.80 6.09 -2.64
C LEU A 124 5.78 4.82 -1.79
N THR A 125 5.95 3.66 -2.42
CA THR A 125 5.88 2.37 -1.72
C THR A 125 7.00 2.25 -0.68
N ALA A 126 8.22 2.70 -1.03
CA ALA A 126 9.33 2.73 -0.08
C ALA A 126 9.08 3.75 1.07
N ALA A 127 8.45 4.88 0.80
CA ALA A 127 8.09 5.85 1.84
C ALA A 127 7.03 5.29 2.79
N LEU A 128 5.99 4.65 2.26
CA LEU A 128 4.96 3.97 3.05
C LEU A 128 5.56 2.86 3.92
N ALA A 129 6.46 2.04 3.36
CA ALA A 129 7.14 0.99 4.11
C ALA A 129 7.96 1.54 5.28
N ARG A 130 8.63 2.71 5.12
CA ARG A 130 9.38 3.35 6.21
C ARG A 130 8.45 3.81 7.34
N VAL A 131 7.32 4.42 7.02
CA VAL A 131 6.35 4.85 8.02
C VAL A 131 5.77 3.63 8.73
N ALA A 132 5.37 2.60 7.99
CA ALA A 132 4.85 1.36 8.57
C ALA A 132 5.88 0.70 9.50
N ALA A 133 7.14 0.58 9.08
CA ALA A 133 8.20 0.03 9.91
C ALA A 133 8.44 0.84 11.20
N ALA A 134 8.37 2.17 11.13
CA ALA A 134 8.47 3.02 12.32
C ALA A 134 7.33 2.75 13.31
N ARG A 135 6.09 2.64 12.83
CA ARG A 135 4.92 2.34 13.65
C ARG A 135 4.98 0.95 14.29
N LEU A 136 5.41 -0.06 13.53
CA LEU A 136 5.56 -1.43 14.03
C LEU A 136 6.65 -1.52 15.10
N ARG A 137 7.78 -0.81 14.92
CA ARG A 137 8.83 -0.74 15.96
C ARG A 137 8.34 -0.09 17.25
N THR A 138 7.55 0.99 17.15
CA THR A 138 6.92 1.61 18.32
C THR A 138 5.98 0.64 19.04
N ALA A 139 5.36 -0.29 18.30
CA ALA A 139 4.52 -1.35 18.85
C ALA A 139 5.31 -2.59 19.34
N GLY A 140 6.64 -2.55 19.36
CA GLY A 140 7.49 -3.61 19.88
C GLY A 140 7.93 -4.67 18.88
N LEU A 141 7.55 -4.59 17.61
CA LEU A 141 8.00 -5.52 16.56
C LEU A 141 9.27 -4.97 15.88
N PRO A 142 10.44 -5.66 15.97
CA PRO A 142 11.65 -5.26 15.27
C PRO A 142 11.49 -5.39 13.75
N VAL A 143 11.32 -4.27 13.07
CA VAL A 143 11.08 -4.22 11.61
C VAL A 143 12.12 -3.32 10.94
N ARG A 144 12.68 -3.79 9.83
CA ARG A 144 13.56 -3.01 8.93
C ARG A 144 12.94 -2.90 7.55
N VAL A 145 13.35 -1.89 6.78
CA VAL A 145 13.01 -1.76 5.36
C VAL A 145 14.27 -2.07 4.55
N HIS A 146 14.15 -3.01 3.61
CA HIS A 146 15.23 -3.37 2.71
C HIS A 146 14.80 -3.09 1.26
N ARG A 147 15.51 -2.19 0.58
CA ARG A 147 15.26 -1.84 -0.83
C ARG A 147 16.04 -2.79 -1.77
N GLY A 148 15.96 -4.07 -1.49
CA GLY A 148 16.66 -5.10 -2.24
C GLY A 148 15.93 -5.60 -3.49
N LEU A 149 14.80 -4.99 -3.87
CA LEU A 149 14.08 -5.27 -5.10
C LEU A 149 14.24 -4.09 -6.04
N VAL A 150 14.65 -4.33 -7.28
CA VAL A 150 14.84 -3.31 -8.30
C VAL A 150 14.17 -3.72 -9.61
N GLN A 151 13.77 -2.74 -10.40
CA GLN A 151 13.23 -2.98 -11.73
C GLN A 151 14.35 -3.45 -12.65
N ALA A 152 14.22 -4.65 -13.23
CA ALA A 152 15.19 -5.25 -14.13
C ALA A 152 14.93 -4.87 -15.58
N ARG A 153 13.65 -4.74 -15.96
CA ARG A 153 13.21 -4.27 -17.27
C ARG A 153 11.94 -3.43 -17.14
N ARG A 154 11.69 -2.58 -18.10
CA ARG A 154 10.45 -1.82 -18.16
C ARG A 154 9.34 -2.73 -18.72
N PRO A 155 8.27 -3.00 -17.95
CA PRO A 155 7.09 -3.67 -18.51
C PRO A 155 6.48 -2.83 -19.64
N GLN A 156 5.83 -3.49 -20.60
CA GLN A 156 5.01 -2.78 -21.58
C GLN A 156 3.79 -2.15 -20.90
N ASP A 157 3.14 -1.21 -21.59
CA ASP A 157 1.92 -0.59 -21.08
C ASP A 157 0.89 -1.68 -20.72
N GLN A 158 0.30 -1.54 -19.53
CA GLN A 158 -0.66 -2.51 -19.00
C GLN A 158 -2.12 -2.13 -19.29
N ALA A 159 -2.34 -1.00 -20.00
CA ALA A 159 -3.66 -0.57 -20.40
C ALA A 159 -4.30 -1.64 -21.32
N GLY A 160 -5.51 -2.07 -20.98
CA GLY A 160 -6.25 -3.07 -21.76
C GLY A 160 -5.84 -4.54 -21.58
N LEU A 161 -4.72 -4.83 -20.88
CA LEU A 161 -4.30 -6.20 -20.63
C LEU A 161 -5.22 -6.90 -19.62
N ASP A 162 -5.57 -8.15 -19.91
CA ASP A 162 -6.25 -9.03 -18.96
C ASP A 162 -5.30 -9.52 -17.86
N ARG A 163 -5.81 -10.34 -16.93
CA ARG A 163 -5.03 -10.85 -15.79
C ARG A 163 -3.84 -11.72 -16.22
N ALA A 164 -4.03 -12.63 -17.18
CA ALA A 164 -2.99 -13.54 -17.65
C ALA A 164 -1.92 -12.77 -18.40
N GLN A 165 -2.32 -11.85 -19.27
CA GLN A 165 -1.42 -10.96 -20.01
C GLN A 165 -0.59 -10.08 -19.08
N ARG A 166 -1.15 -9.57 -17.98
CA ARG A 166 -0.39 -8.81 -16.96
C ARG A 166 0.66 -9.65 -16.26
N LEU A 167 0.36 -10.91 -15.95
CA LEU A 167 1.34 -11.83 -15.37
C LEU A 167 2.52 -12.07 -16.33
N VAL A 168 2.24 -12.35 -17.60
CA VAL A 168 3.26 -12.56 -18.63
C VAL A 168 4.07 -11.28 -18.86
N ASN A 169 3.41 -10.13 -18.95
CA ASN A 169 4.06 -8.82 -19.15
C ASN A 169 5.01 -8.46 -18.00
N LEU A 170 4.71 -8.87 -16.79
CA LEU A 170 5.53 -8.58 -15.60
C LEU A 170 6.60 -9.64 -15.32
N ALA A 171 6.56 -10.82 -15.96
CA ALA A 171 7.56 -11.85 -15.75
C ALA A 171 8.99 -11.33 -16.02
N GLY A 172 9.90 -11.46 -15.05
CA GLY A 172 11.26 -10.92 -15.10
C GLY A 172 11.36 -9.39 -14.97
N ALA A 173 10.28 -8.69 -14.61
CA ALA A 173 10.31 -7.23 -14.44
C ALA A 173 11.12 -6.81 -13.21
N PHE A 174 11.27 -7.68 -12.21
CA PHE A 174 12.05 -7.40 -11.00
C PHE A 174 13.19 -8.39 -10.84
N ARG A 175 14.27 -7.89 -10.23
CA ARG A 175 15.37 -8.68 -9.70
C ARG A 175 15.76 -8.19 -8.32
N THR A 176 16.40 -9.03 -7.55
CA THR A 176 16.95 -8.65 -6.26
C THR A 176 18.38 -8.16 -6.37
N VAL A 177 18.77 -7.28 -5.44
CA VAL A 177 20.13 -6.78 -5.26
C VAL A 177 20.50 -6.86 -3.79
N GLY A 178 21.81 -6.97 -3.52
CA GLY A 178 22.33 -7.14 -2.17
C GLY A 178 22.04 -8.52 -1.59
N GLU A 179 22.60 -8.79 -0.43
CA GLU A 179 22.40 -10.05 0.28
C GLU A 179 20.98 -10.19 0.79
N PRO A 180 20.41 -11.42 0.78
CA PRO A 180 19.11 -11.66 1.37
C PRO A 180 19.16 -11.40 2.89
N PRO A 181 18.13 -10.77 3.46
CA PRO A 181 18.04 -10.65 4.92
C PRO A 181 17.90 -12.03 5.57
N ALA A 182 18.63 -12.24 6.68
CA ALA A 182 18.53 -13.48 7.45
C ALA A 182 17.27 -13.49 8.36
N CYS A 183 16.14 -13.09 7.85
CA CYS A 183 14.86 -13.08 8.57
C CYS A 183 13.70 -12.99 7.56
N PRO A 184 12.47 -13.35 7.99
CA PRO A 184 11.28 -13.33 7.15
C PRO A 184 11.04 -11.98 6.48
N VAL A 185 10.59 -12.05 5.23
CA VAL A 185 10.31 -10.89 4.37
C VAL A 185 8.82 -10.76 4.13
N VAL A 186 8.31 -9.53 4.24
CA VAL A 186 6.98 -9.15 3.74
C VAL A 186 7.17 -8.20 2.55
N VAL A 187 6.60 -8.58 1.41
CA VAL A 187 6.58 -7.73 0.21
C VAL A 187 5.52 -6.65 0.40
N ILE A 188 5.88 -5.40 0.12
CA ILE A 188 5.01 -4.24 0.31
C ILE A 188 4.64 -3.61 -1.03
N ASP A 189 3.35 -3.33 -1.22
CA ASP A 189 2.86 -2.51 -2.34
C ASP A 189 1.78 -1.52 -1.85
N ASP A 190 1.40 -0.56 -2.67
CA ASP A 190 0.34 0.40 -2.35
C ASP A 190 -1.06 -0.18 -2.62
N ILE A 191 -1.28 -0.79 -3.78
CA ILE A 191 -2.57 -1.34 -4.20
C ILE A 191 -2.38 -2.70 -4.86
N VAL A 192 -3.20 -3.67 -4.47
CA VAL A 192 -3.33 -4.92 -5.23
C VAL A 192 -4.62 -4.92 -6.05
N THR A 193 -4.48 -5.27 -7.33
CA THR A 193 -5.59 -5.46 -8.26
C THR A 193 -5.69 -6.93 -8.69
N THR A 194 -4.89 -7.37 -9.63
CA THR A 194 -4.80 -8.76 -10.11
C THR A 194 -3.80 -9.60 -9.33
N GLY A 195 -2.90 -8.96 -8.57
CA GLY A 195 -1.79 -9.59 -7.87
C GLY A 195 -0.56 -9.85 -8.75
N ALA A 196 -0.58 -9.47 -10.03
CA ALA A 196 0.52 -9.76 -10.96
C ALA A 196 1.85 -9.12 -10.52
N THR A 197 1.83 -7.86 -10.07
CA THR A 197 3.01 -7.16 -9.55
C THR A 197 3.58 -7.85 -8.30
N LEU A 198 2.70 -8.21 -7.35
CA LEU A 198 3.11 -8.93 -6.15
C LEU A 198 3.66 -10.31 -6.47
N ALA A 199 3.04 -11.05 -7.41
CA ALA A 199 3.51 -12.37 -7.82
C ALA A 199 4.94 -12.31 -8.38
N GLU A 200 5.22 -11.35 -9.23
CA GLU A 200 6.55 -11.16 -9.78
C GLU A 200 7.57 -10.69 -8.72
N ALA A 201 7.16 -9.79 -7.81
CA ALA A 201 8.02 -9.35 -6.71
C ALA A 201 8.37 -10.51 -5.75
N VAL A 202 7.38 -11.34 -5.40
CA VAL A 202 7.57 -12.54 -4.56
C VAL A 202 8.48 -13.54 -5.29
N ARG A 203 8.25 -13.82 -6.58
CA ARG A 203 9.12 -14.68 -7.38
C ARG A 203 10.58 -14.18 -7.37
N ALA A 204 10.78 -12.89 -7.63
CA ALA A 204 12.11 -12.31 -7.65
C ALA A 204 12.80 -12.40 -6.28
N CYS A 205 12.06 -12.19 -5.20
CA CYS A 205 12.57 -12.36 -3.83
C CYS A 205 12.97 -13.81 -3.57
N GLY A 206 12.14 -14.78 -3.94
CA GLY A 206 12.42 -16.23 -3.76
C GLY A 206 13.65 -16.67 -4.53
N VAL A 207 13.79 -16.28 -5.81
CA VAL A 207 14.99 -16.55 -6.62
C VAL A 207 16.24 -15.93 -5.99
N GLY A 208 16.10 -14.78 -5.31
CA GLY A 208 17.18 -14.15 -4.57
C GLY A 208 17.42 -14.72 -3.16
N GLY A 209 16.88 -15.90 -2.84
CA GLY A 209 17.10 -16.58 -1.56
C GLY A 209 16.42 -15.93 -0.35
N ARG A 210 15.35 -15.13 -0.57
CA ARG A 210 14.60 -14.47 0.52
C ARG A 210 13.38 -15.31 0.90
N ASP A 211 13.22 -15.52 2.20
CA ASP A 211 12.03 -16.19 2.76
C ASP A 211 10.85 -15.22 2.81
N VAL A 212 9.93 -15.31 1.84
CA VAL A 212 8.77 -14.42 1.74
C VAL A 212 7.57 -15.06 2.43
N VAL A 213 7.24 -14.59 3.62
CA VAL A 213 6.12 -15.09 4.44
C VAL A 213 4.78 -14.48 4.08
N GLY A 214 4.76 -13.41 3.33
CA GLY A 214 3.52 -12.75 2.89
C GLY A 214 3.74 -11.45 2.15
N ALA A 215 2.62 -10.82 1.80
CA ALA A 215 2.61 -9.46 1.28
C ALA A 215 1.56 -8.60 1.99
N ALA A 216 1.83 -7.29 2.10
CA ALA A 216 0.88 -6.34 2.68
C ALA A 216 0.73 -5.12 1.77
N VAL A 217 -0.51 -4.64 1.65
CA VAL A 217 -0.87 -3.50 0.81
C VAL A 217 -1.79 -2.54 1.55
N VAL A 218 -1.78 -1.27 1.14
CA VAL A 218 -2.70 -0.27 1.68
C VAL A 218 -4.13 -0.58 1.25
N ALA A 219 -4.34 -0.96 -0.02
CA ALA A 219 -5.68 -1.21 -0.52
C ALA A 219 -5.75 -2.38 -1.51
N ALA A 220 -6.89 -3.06 -1.53
CA ALA A 220 -7.19 -4.11 -2.51
C ALA A 220 -8.48 -3.81 -3.27
N THR A 221 -8.50 -4.07 -4.59
CA THR A 221 -9.75 -4.03 -5.35
C THR A 221 -10.58 -5.28 -5.05
N THR A 222 -11.90 -5.11 -4.89
CA THR A 222 -12.84 -6.21 -4.62
C THR A 222 -13.14 -7.10 -5.84
N ARG A 223 -12.50 -6.83 -6.99
CA ARG A 223 -12.64 -7.67 -8.19
C ARG A 223 -11.74 -8.89 -8.12
N VAL A 224 -12.14 -9.83 -7.28
CA VAL A 224 -11.55 -11.16 -7.28
C VAL A 224 -12.69 -12.16 -7.30
N GLY A 225 -12.98 -12.71 -8.50
CA GLY A 225 -14.06 -13.67 -8.71
C GLY A 225 -15.42 -13.00 -8.97
N GLY A 226 -15.95 -13.17 -10.21
CA GLY A 226 -17.16 -12.53 -10.68
C GLY A 226 -18.38 -12.73 -9.78
N ALA A 227 -18.85 -11.64 -9.24
CA ALA A 227 -20.24 -11.35 -8.95
C ALA A 227 -20.35 -9.83 -8.71
N ARG A 228 -21.04 -9.13 -9.57
CA ARG A 228 -21.52 -7.78 -9.28
C ARG A 228 -22.46 -7.89 -8.09
N ARG A 229 -22.01 -7.54 -6.89
CA ARG A 229 -22.95 -7.23 -5.81
C ARG A 229 -23.40 -5.79 -5.98
N THR A 230 -24.47 -5.61 -6.73
CA THR A 230 -25.42 -4.50 -6.52
C THR A 230 -26.10 -4.77 -5.17
N GLY A 231 -25.56 -4.22 -4.10
CA GLY A 231 -26.09 -4.40 -2.74
C GLY A 231 -26.04 -3.06 -2.03
N ARG A 232 -27.16 -2.36 -2.06
CA ARG A 232 -27.52 -1.26 -1.18
C ARG A 232 -27.33 -1.72 0.28
N PRO A 233 -26.72 -0.94 1.16
CA PRO A 233 -26.63 -1.31 2.57
C PRO A 233 -28.04 -1.43 3.17
N PRO A 234 -28.29 -2.36 4.12
CA PRO A 234 -29.56 -2.45 4.79
C PRO A 234 -29.84 -1.14 5.54
N GLY A 235 -31.02 -0.59 5.30
CA GLY A 235 -31.48 0.65 5.88
C GLY A 235 -31.52 0.54 7.41
N VAL A 236 -31.02 1.56 8.08
CA VAL A 236 -31.33 1.86 9.47
C VAL A 236 -32.79 2.28 9.46
N MET A 237 -33.67 1.47 10.02
CA MET A 237 -35.01 1.89 10.44
C MET A 237 -34.84 2.72 11.71
N LEU A 238 -35.53 3.85 11.72
CA LEU A 238 -35.72 4.78 12.83
C LEU A 238 -36.28 4.09 14.09
#